data_8ac2768378056ea7b478b780745d09e7
#
_entry.id   8ac2768378056ea7b478b780745d09e7
#
_cell.length_a   1.000
_cell.length_b   1.000
_cell.length_c   1.000
_cell.angle_alpha   90.00
_cell.angle_beta   90.00
_cell.angle_gamma   90.00
#
_symmetry.space_group_name_H-M   'P 1'
#
loop_
_entity.id
_entity.type
_entity.pdbx_description
1 polymer ?
#
loop_
_entity_poly.entity_id
_entity_poly.type
_entity_poly.pdbx_seq_one_letter_code
_entity_poly.pdbx_strand_id
1 'polypeptide(L)'
;MKNLSAETWSLAFCIAILPQIWAVLAPYLSVDVGAVALICAGLYVTNGNKLMDAPKITIGFLLGDLWGWLAVNAMQNSSWNADVTTFMTLFLLGGAAVIIAAMGSEMIHCPSWLCGWAITLTVLAPLEQGLQGSYAIQIAVAMTVGVWYVGAFLNTVQQCILRFTEGHTSNDINFAGRKSSWMIYLPRGALLWSKKVTVLDN
;
A
#
# COMPACT_ATOMS: atom_id res chain seq x y z
N MET A 1 -29.85 -0.90 15.09
CA MET A 1 -28.69 -0.19 14.53
C MET A 1 -27.50 -0.59 15.38
N LYS A 2 -26.43 -1.17 14.79
CA LYS A 2 -25.20 -1.49 15.54
C LYS A 2 -24.55 -0.18 15.96
N ASN A 3 -24.33 0.00 17.25
CA ASN A 3 -23.53 1.12 17.73
C ASN A 3 -22.12 0.97 17.20
N LEU A 4 -21.65 1.93 16.41
CA LEU A 4 -20.28 1.97 15.89
C LEU A 4 -19.31 2.14 17.06
N SER A 5 -18.23 1.37 17.07
CA SER A 5 -17.20 1.48 18.12
C SER A 5 -16.47 2.83 18.04
N ALA A 6 -15.89 3.27 19.16
CA ALA A 6 -15.06 4.49 19.20
C ALA A 6 -13.87 4.38 18.23
N GLU A 7 -13.34 3.17 18.04
CA GLU A 7 -12.27 2.87 17.07
C GLU A 7 -12.72 3.17 15.63
N THR A 8 -13.97 2.80 15.27
CA THR A 8 -14.50 3.05 13.93
C THR A 8 -14.71 4.55 13.69
N TRP A 9 -15.19 5.28 14.69
CA TRP A 9 -15.37 6.73 14.59
C TRP A 9 -14.04 7.47 14.48
N SER A 10 -13.03 7.12 15.31
CA SER A 10 -11.70 7.73 15.25
C SER A 10 -11.01 7.45 13.90
N LEU A 11 -11.12 6.21 13.39
CA LEU A 11 -10.58 5.85 12.08
C LEU A 11 -11.25 6.65 10.95
N ALA A 12 -12.59 6.71 10.97
CA ALA A 12 -13.36 7.46 9.97
C ALA A 12 -12.97 8.95 9.96
N PHE A 13 -12.82 9.55 11.14
CA PHE A 13 -12.40 10.94 11.26
C PHE A 13 -10.95 11.17 10.74
N CYS A 14 -10.01 10.29 11.08
CA CYS A 14 -8.64 10.38 10.59
C CYS A 14 -8.57 10.23 9.06
N ILE A 15 -9.31 9.29 8.49
CA ILE A 15 -9.37 9.09 7.02
C ILE A 15 -10.07 10.24 6.33
N ALA A 16 -11.07 10.87 6.96
CA ALA A 16 -11.77 12.01 6.38
C ALA A 16 -10.94 13.30 6.35
N ILE A 17 -9.89 13.43 7.16
CA ILE A 17 -9.11 14.66 7.26
C ILE A 17 -7.72 14.52 6.66
N LEU A 18 -6.94 13.54 7.13
CA LEU A 18 -5.51 13.48 6.80
C LEU A 18 -5.21 13.27 5.31
N PRO A 19 -5.87 12.33 4.61
CA PRO A 19 -5.64 12.18 3.17
C PRO A 19 -6.08 13.41 2.36
N GLN A 20 -7.11 14.12 2.81
CA GLN A 20 -7.61 15.31 2.11
C GLN A 20 -6.61 16.47 2.20
N ILE A 21 -5.92 16.62 3.32
CA ILE A 21 -4.82 17.58 3.45
C ILE A 21 -3.75 17.29 2.40
N TRP A 22 -3.36 16.04 2.24
CA TRP A 22 -2.42 15.65 1.19
C TRP A 22 -2.95 15.96 -0.21
N ALA A 23 -4.22 15.61 -0.49
CA ALA A 23 -4.83 15.85 -1.80
C ALA A 23 -4.82 17.34 -2.20
N VAL A 24 -4.98 18.24 -1.22
CA VAL A 24 -4.90 19.70 -1.44
C VAL A 24 -3.45 20.16 -1.60
N LEU A 25 -2.51 19.60 -0.83
CA LEU A 25 -1.10 20.03 -0.85
C LEU A 25 -0.31 19.48 -2.03
N ALA A 26 -0.63 18.28 -2.54
CA ALA A 26 0.11 17.60 -3.59
C ALA A 26 0.32 18.46 -4.85
N PRO A 27 -0.69 19.16 -5.41
CA PRO A 27 -0.48 20.02 -6.57
C PRO A 27 0.48 21.19 -6.31
N TYR A 28 0.49 21.77 -5.09
CA TYR A 28 1.42 22.84 -4.72
C TYR A 28 2.87 22.35 -4.64
N LEU A 29 3.05 21.04 -4.46
CA LEU A 29 4.37 20.39 -4.49
C LEU A 29 4.70 19.83 -5.88
N SER A 30 3.93 20.21 -6.91
CA SER A 30 4.06 19.70 -8.28
C SER A 30 3.89 18.17 -8.37
N VAL A 31 3.00 17.61 -7.56
CA VAL A 31 2.63 16.19 -7.56
C VAL A 31 1.20 16.04 -8.07
N ASP A 32 1.04 15.91 -9.40
CA ASP A 32 -0.28 15.80 -10.05
C ASP A 32 -0.95 14.45 -9.79
N VAL A 33 -0.17 13.43 -9.44
CA VAL A 33 -0.62 12.06 -9.17
C VAL A 33 -0.84 11.79 -7.68
N GLY A 34 -1.21 12.79 -6.90
CA GLY A 34 -1.38 12.71 -5.44
C GLY A 34 -2.30 11.57 -4.95
N ALA A 35 -3.29 11.17 -5.75
CA ALA A 35 -4.20 10.06 -5.44
C ALA A 35 -3.50 8.70 -5.28
N VAL A 36 -2.32 8.50 -5.88
CA VAL A 36 -1.49 7.29 -5.72
C VAL A 36 -1.18 7.02 -4.23
N ALA A 37 -1.03 8.07 -3.44
CA ALA A 37 -0.77 7.95 -2.00
C ALA A 37 -1.86 7.14 -1.26
N LEU A 38 -3.14 7.27 -1.66
CA LEU A 38 -4.24 6.52 -1.06
C LEU A 38 -4.15 5.02 -1.34
N ILE A 39 -3.73 4.64 -2.54
CA ILE A 39 -3.56 3.23 -2.91
C ILE A 39 -2.45 2.60 -2.05
N CYS A 40 -1.33 3.32 -1.90
CA CYS A 40 -0.19 2.86 -1.12
C CYS A 40 -0.52 2.76 0.38
N ALA A 41 -1.28 3.73 0.91
CA ALA A 41 -1.79 3.67 2.28
C ALA A 41 -2.73 2.48 2.49
N GLY A 42 -3.63 2.22 1.55
CA GLY A 42 -4.53 1.07 1.59
C GLY A 42 -3.77 -0.25 1.69
N LEU A 43 -2.73 -0.44 0.88
CA LEU A 43 -1.89 -1.63 0.93
C LEU A 43 -1.12 -1.74 2.25
N TYR A 44 -0.60 -0.64 2.77
CA TYR A 44 0.07 -0.61 4.07
C TYR A 44 -0.87 -1.05 5.21
N VAL A 45 -2.10 -0.53 5.23
CA VAL A 45 -3.13 -0.88 6.22
C VAL A 45 -3.52 -2.36 6.12
N THR A 46 -3.72 -2.87 4.90
CA THR A 46 -4.07 -4.29 4.69
C THR A 46 -2.95 -5.25 5.08
N ASN A 47 -1.69 -4.81 5.06
CA ASN A 47 -0.54 -5.58 5.56
C ASN A 47 -0.42 -5.61 7.11
N GLY A 48 -1.43 -5.15 7.82
CA GLY A 48 -1.49 -5.18 9.29
C GLY A 48 -0.97 -3.94 9.98
N ASN A 49 -0.72 -2.86 9.23
CA ASN A 49 -0.44 -1.51 9.77
C ASN A 49 0.75 -1.44 10.74
N LYS A 50 1.80 -2.26 10.49
CA LYS A 50 2.99 -2.32 11.34
C LYS A 50 4.04 -1.33 10.86
N LEU A 51 4.46 -0.42 11.72
CA LEU A 51 5.48 0.57 11.41
C LEU A 51 6.81 -0.06 10.94
N MET A 52 7.15 -1.23 11.47
CA MET A 52 8.37 -1.98 11.09
C MET A 52 8.33 -2.48 9.65
N ASP A 53 7.15 -2.67 9.07
CA ASP A 53 6.98 -3.12 7.68
C ASP A 53 6.95 -1.93 6.69
N ALA A 54 6.79 -0.69 7.17
CA ALA A 54 6.72 0.49 6.32
C ALA A 54 7.95 0.67 5.39
N PRO A 55 9.21 0.52 5.86
CA PRO A 55 10.37 0.60 4.97
C PRO A 55 10.36 -0.46 3.88
N LYS A 56 10.02 -1.71 4.22
CA LYS A 56 9.95 -2.84 3.31
C LYS A 56 8.88 -2.62 2.23
N ILE A 57 7.72 -2.11 2.63
CA ILE A 57 6.61 -1.77 1.72
C ILE A 57 7.02 -0.60 0.81
N THR A 58 7.68 0.42 1.35
CA THR A 58 8.17 1.56 0.56
C THR A 58 9.19 1.12 -0.48
N ILE A 59 10.16 0.30 -0.11
CA ILE A 59 11.14 -0.26 -1.05
C ILE A 59 10.43 -1.03 -2.17
N GLY A 60 9.44 -1.86 -1.82
CA GLY A 60 8.64 -2.56 -2.82
C GLY A 60 7.96 -1.62 -3.81
N PHE A 61 7.31 -0.55 -3.33
CA PHE A 61 6.68 0.43 -4.20
C PHE A 61 7.66 1.16 -5.12
N LEU A 62 8.80 1.60 -4.59
CA LEU A 62 9.83 2.29 -5.37
C LEU A 62 10.47 1.38 -6.43
N LEU A 63 10.69 0.11 -6.09
CA LEU A 63 11.13 -0.89 -7.08
C LEU A 63 10.05 -1.12 -8.13
N GLY A 64 8.78 -1.13 -7.75
CA GLY A 64 7.66 -1.23 -8.68
C GLY A 64 7.59 -0.06 -9.64
N ASP A 65 7.79 1.16 -9.14
CA ASP A 65 7.84 2.37 -9.94
C ASP A 65 8.99 2.33 -10.98
N LEU A 66 10.19 2.02 -10.52
CA LEU A 66 11.35 1.82 -11.41
C LEU A 66 11.07 0.75 -12.47
N TRP A 67 10.44 -0.36 -12.07
CA TRP A 67 10.08 -1.46 -12.97
C TRP A 67 9.05 -1.05 -14.01
N GLY A 68 8.06 -0.24 -13.60
CA GLY A 68 7.05 0.34 -14.50
C GLY A 68 7.66 1.30 -15.51
N TRP A 69 8.55 2.17 -15.07
CA TRP A 69 9.28 3.09 -15.94
C TRP A 69 10.13 2.33 -16.97
N LEU A 70 10.86 1.29 -16.55
CA LEU A 70 11.63 0.44 -17.46
C LEU A 70 10.73 -0.25 -18.49
N ALA A 71 9.58 -0.77 -18.06
CA ALA A 71 8.63 -1.44 -18.94
C ALA A 71 8.08 -0.50 -20.01
N VAL A 72 7.64 0.71 -19.62
CA VAL A 72 7.11 1.71 -20.57
C VAL A 72 8.18 2.14 -21.57
N ASN A 73 9.41 2.41 -21.11
CA ASN A 73 10.52 2.72 -22.00
C ASN A 73 10.83 1.58 -22.98
N ALA A 74 10.83 0.33 -22.51
CA ALA A 74 11.05 -0.84 -23.38
C ALA A 74 9.96 -0.99 -24.45
N MET A 75 8.69 -0.77 -24.05
CA MET A 75 7.54 -0.85 -24.97
C MET A 75 7.56 0.26 -26.04
N GLN A 76 7.90 1.48 -25.65
CA GLN A 76 7.90 2.62 -26.57
C GLN A 76 9.09 2.65 -27.52
N ASN A 77 10.24 2.11 -27.12
CA ASN A 77 11.44 2.06 -27.97
C ASN A 77 11.53 0.80 -28.83
N SER A 78 10.56 -0.11 -28.72
CA SER A 78 10.56 -1.34 -29.51
C SER A 78 10.05 -1.08 -30.93
N SER A 79 10.74 -1.68 -31.92
CA SER A 79 10.30 -1.71 -33.31
C SER A 79 9.37 -2.88 -33.66
N TRP A 80 9.07 -3.74 -32.68
CA TRP A 80 8.20 -4.89 -32.87
C TRP A 80 6.73 -4.53 -32.84
N ASN A 81 5.87 -5.49 -33.20
CA ASN A 81 4.42 -5.32 -33.03
C ASN A 81 4.09 -4.97 -31.59
N ALA A 82 3.22 -3.97 -31.38
CA ALA A 82 2.88 -3.44 -30.06
C ALA A 82 2.38 -4.52 -29.08
N ASP A 83 1.53 -5.44 -29.54
CA ASP A 83 0.96 -6.49 -28.70
C ASP A 83 2.05 -7.49 -28.25
N VAL A 84 2.93 -7.88 -29.19
CA VAL A 84 4.05 -8.78 -28.91
C VAL A 84 5.03 -8.14 -27.94
N THR A 85 5.34 -6.87 -28.14
CA THR A 85 6.24 -6.12 -27.26
C THR A 85 5.67 -6.02 -25.85
N THR A 86 4.40 -5.64 -25.75
CA THR A 86 3.70 -5.56 -24.45
C THR A 86 3.70 -6.91 -23.74
N PHE A 87 3.31 -7.97 -24.44
CA PHE A 87 3.30 -9.31 -23.86
C PHE A 87 4.68 -9.74 -23.36
N MET A 88 5.70 -9.62 -24.19
CA MET A 88 7.07 -10.04 -23.84
C MET A 88 7.65 -9.21 -22.70
N THR A 89 7.43 -7.89 -22.72
CA THR A 89 7.92 -7.01 -21.65
C THR A 89 7.26 -7.34 -20.31
N LEU A 90 5.94 -7.49 -20.29
CA LEU A 90 5.22 -7.81 -19.06
C LEU A 90 5.53 -9.23 -18.57
N PHE A 91 5.66 -10.19 -19.48
CA PHE A 91 6.02 -11.58 -19.14
C PHE A 91 7.40 -11.66 -18.49
N LEU A 92 8.43 -11.08 -19.13
CA LEU A 92 9.80 -11.13 -18.64
C LEU A 92 9.98 -10.35 -17.34
N LEU A 93 9.49 -9.11 -17.31
CA LEU A 93 9.62 -8.26 -16.13
C LEU A 93 8.74 -8.76 -14.97
N GLY A 94 7.56 -9.31 -15.25
CA GLY A 94 6.68 -9.88 -14.24
C GLY A 94 7.28 -11.13 -13.60
N GLY A 95 7.79 -12.05 -14.40
CA GLY A 95 8.50 -13.24 -13.92
C GLY A 95 9.74 -12.86 -13.10
N ALA A 96 10.57 -11.95 -13.61
CA ALA A 96 11.75 -11.48 -12.91
C ALA A 96 11.42 -10.80 -11.57
N ALA A 97 10.39 -9.95 -11.52
CA ALA A 97 9.97 -9.27 -10.29
C ALA A 97 9.61 -10.25 -9.17
N VAL A 98 8.84 -11.30 -9.50
CA VAL A 98 8.43 -12.32 -8.52
C VAL A 98 9.64 -13.13 -8.03
N ILE A 99 10.54 -13.53 -8.93
CA ILE A 99 11.75 -14.28 -8.57
C ILE A 99 12.66 -13.44 -7.66
N ILE A 100 12.93 -12.19 -8.03
CA ILE A 100 13.77 -11.28 -7.25
C ILE A 100 13.14 -11.01 -5.88
N ALA A 101 11.83 -10.76 -5.83
CA ALA A 101 11.12 -10.54 -4.58
C ALA A 101 11.15 -11.78 -3.67
N ALA A 102 11.08 -12.99 -4.25
CA ALA A 102 11.19 -14.24 -3.48
C ALA A 102 12.60 -14.43 -2.89
N MET A 103 13.66 -14.07 -3.65
CA MET A 103 15.04 -14.12 -3.16
C MET A 103 15.33 -13.07 -2.09
N GLY A 104 14.72 -11.89 -2.18
CA GLY A 104 14.87 -10.76 -1.25
C GLY A 104 13.71 -10.61 -0.25
N SER A 105 13.00 -11.68 0.09
CA SER A 105 11.73 -11.66 0.84
C SER A 105 11.80 -10.97 2.22
N GLU A 106 12.98 -10.87 2.82
CA GLU A 106 13.16 -10.15 4.09
C GLU A 106 13.15 -8.62 3.90
N MET A 107 13.59 -8.12 2.75
CA MET A 107 13.74 -6.68 2.48
C MET A 107 12.69 -6.14 1.51
N ILE A 108 12.08 -6.99 0.69
CA ILE A 108 11.19 -6.61 -0.39
C ILE A 108 9.79 -7.19 -0.15
N HIS A 109 8.79 -6.30 -0.19
CA HIS A 109 7.40 -6.71 -0.11
C HIS A 109 6.84 -6.89 -1.53
N CYS A 110 6.71 -8.14 -1.99
CA CYS A 110 6.28 -8.46 -3.36
C CYS A 110 4.93 -7.82 -3.75
N PRO A 111 3.88 -7.83 -2.91
CA PRO A 111 2.62 -7.18 -3.26
C PRO A 111 2.76 -5.67 -3.51
N SER A 112 3.59 -4.95 -2.74
CA SER A 112 3.83 -3.52 -2.99
C SER A 112 4.65 -3.28 -4.26
N TRP A 113 5.59 -4.18 -4.60
CA TRP A 113 6.30 -4.11 -5.88
C TRP A 113 5.35 -4.22 -7.06
N LEU A 114 4.51 -5.27 -7.10
CA LEU A 114 3.56 -5.47 -8.19
C LEU A 114 2.51 -4.35 -8.28
N CYS A 115 2.04 -3.87 -7.12
CA CYS A 115 1.10 -2.75 -7.08
C CYS A 115 1.75 -1.45 -7.58
N GLY A 116 2.97 -1.15 -7.15
CA GLY A 116 3.75 0.00 -7.64
C GLY A 116 3.97 -0.08 -9.14
N TRP A 117 4.36 -1.24 -9.65
CA TRP A 117 4.51 -1.48 -11.08
C TRP A 117 3.22 -1.22 -11.86
N ALA A 118 2.08 -1.74 -11.39
CA ALA A 118 0.78 -1.51 -12.04
C ALA A 118 0.38 -0.03 -12.04
N ILE A 119 0.58 0.69 -10.94
CA ILE A 119 0.31 2.13 -10.84
C ILE A 119 1.15 2.89 -11.87
N THR A 120 2.45 2.63 -11.92
CA THR A 120 3.37 3.35 -12.81
C THR A 120 3.06 3.06 -14.27
N LEU A 121 2.76 1.80 -14.64
CA LEU A 121 2.30 1.47 -15.99
C LEU A 121 1.04 2.25 -16.36
N THR A 122 0.05 2.31 -15.48
CA THR A 122 -1.22 2.98 -15.75
C THR A 122 -1.03 4.49 -15.95
N VAL A 123 -0.13 5.10 -15.19
CA VAL A 123 0.11 6.55 -15.27
C VAL A 123 1.03 6.90 -16.44
N LEU A 124 2.11 6.14 -16.65
CA LEU A 124 3.15 6.50 -17.64
C LEU A 124 2.81 6.03 -19.07
N ALA A 125 2.05 4.94 -19.25
CA ALA A 125 1.79 4.41 -20.59
C ALA A 125 1.13 5.40 -21.55
N PRO A 126 0.17 6.25 -21.12
CA PRO A 126 -0.47 7.24 -22.00
C PRO A 126 0.38 8.51 -22.19
N LEU A 127 1.50 8.68 -21.48
CA LEU A 127 2.30 9.90 -21.53
C LEU A 127 3.33 9.85 -22.66
N GLU A 128 3.65 11.05 -23.19
CA GLU A 128 4.77 11.23 -24.11
C GLU A 128 6.11 10.96 -23.42
N GLN A 129 7.09 10.44 -24.18
CA GLN A 129 8.40 10.03 -23.65
C GLN A 129 9.11 11.12 -22.83
N GLY A 130 8.98 12.38 -23.23
CA GLY A 130 9.63 13.50 -22.54
C GLY A 130 9.10 13.78 -21.14
N LEU A 131 7.89 13.38 -20.81
CA LEU A 131 7.23 13.63 -19.52
C LEU A 131 7.40 12.47 -18.52
N GLN A 132 7.68 11.28 -18.99
CA GLN A 132 7.68 10.05 -18.17
C GLN A 132 8.62 10.10 -16.97
N GLY A 133 9.82 10.65 -17.14
CA GLY A 133 10.79 10.77 -16.04
C GLY A 133 10.31 11.68 -14.91
N SER A 134 9.66 12.80 -15.25
CA SER A 134 9.09 13.71 -14.27
C SER A 134 7.93 13.06 -13.50
N TYR A 135 7.04 12.38 -14.21
CA TYR A 135 5.90 11.68 -13.58
C TYR A 135 6.33 10.47 -12.75
N ALA A 136 7.38 9.73 -13.13
CA ALA A 136 7.92 8.65 -12.32
C ALA A 136 8.41 9.18 -10.95
N ILE A 137 9.10 10.33 -10.92
CA ILE A 137 9.51 10.97 -9.66
C ILE A 137 8.29 11.37 -8.82
N GLN A 138 7.25 11.94 -9.43
CA GLN A 138 6.02 12.31 -8.72
C GLN A 138 5.32 11.08 -8.15
N ILE A 139 5.28 9.96 -8.88
CA ILE A 139 4.73 8.70 -8.42
C ILE A 139 5.52 8.18 -7.21
N ALA A 140 6.85 8.17 -7.28
CA ALA A 140 7.71 7.75 -6.18
C ALA A 140 7.48 8.58 -4.90
N VAL A 141 7.34 9.91 -5.04
CA VAL A 141 7.00 10.81 -3.93
C VAL A 141 5.62 10.48 -3.37
N ALA A 142 4.60 10.35 -4.22
CA ALA A 142 3.25 10.03 -3.80
C ALA A 142 3.17 8.66 -3.09
N MET A 143 3.89 7.64 -3.57
CA MET A 143 3.99 6.32 -2.93
C MET A 143 4.60 6.42 -1.54
N THR A 144 5.70 7.15 -1.41
CA THR A 144 6.37 7.34 -0.12
C THR A 144 5.47 8.06 0.87
N VAL A 145 4.84 9.16 0.46
CA VAL A 145 3.88 9.89 1.29
C VAL A 145 2.68 9.00 1.67
N GLY A 146 2.22 8.16 0.74
CA GLY A 146 1.12 7.23 0.99
C GLY A 146 1.41 6.26 2.13
N VAL A 147 2.59 5.64 2.15
CA VAL A 147 2.99 4.71 3.21
C VAL A 147 3.23 5.42 4.53
N TRP A 148 3.98 6.53 4.52
CA TRP A 148 4.45 7.17 5.75
C TRP A 148 3.46 8.16 6.35
N TYR A 149 2.90 9.05 5.55
CA TYR A 149 1.97 10.06 6.02
C TYR A 149 0.53 9.51 6.13
N VAL A 150 0.00 8.97 5.02
CA VAL A 150 -1.38 8.51 5.00
C VAL A 150 -1.54 7.16 5.70
N GLY A 151 -0.52 6.29 5.68
CA GLY A 151 -0.54 5.00 6.37
C GLY A 151 -0.06 5.10 7.82
N ALA A 152 1.26 5.20 8.02
CA ALA A 152 1.88 5.08 9.34
C ALA A 152 1.54 6.24 10.30
N PHE A 153 1.57 7.49 9.82
CA PHE A 153 1.25 8.64 10.65
C PHE A 153 -0.23 8.68 11.03
N LEU A 154 -1.15 8.39 10.09
CA LEU A 154 -2.59 8.30 10.36
C LEU A 154 -2.86 7.28 11.47
N ASN A 155 -2.23 6.09 11.41
CA ASN A 155 -2.36 5.08 12.45
C ASN A 155 -1.88 5.59 13.82
N THR A 156 -0.77 6.32 13.85
CA THR A 156 -0.24 6.90 15.09
C THR A 156 -1.21 7.92 15.68
N VAL A 157 -1.78 8.79 14.86
CA VAL A 157 -2.78 9.78 15.28
C VAL A 157 -4.03 9.10 15.82
N GLN A 158 -4.54 8.07 15.11
CA GLN A 158 -5.68 7.29 15.58
C GLN A 158 -5.42 6.65 16.95
N GLN A 159 -4.26 6.05 17.16
CA GLN A 159 -3.86 5.46 18.43
C GLN A 159 -3.80 6.51 19.56
N CYS A 160 -3.31 7.71 19.25
CA CYS A 160 -3.32 8.84 20.19
C CYS A 160 -4.74 9.22 20.59
N ILE A 161 -5.64 9.42 19.63
CA ILE A 161 -7.03 9.78 19.88
C ILE A 161 -7.71 8.73 20.78
N LEU A 162 -7.50 7.44 20.49
CA LEU A 162 -8.09 6.36 21.28
C LEU A 162 -7.58 6.37 22.72
N ARG A 163 -6.27 6.59 22.95
CA ARG A 163 -5.70 6.70 24.30
C ARG A 163 -6.26 7.88 25.10
N PHE A 164 -6.46 9.03 24.44
CA PHE A 164 -7.10 10.20 25.08
C PHE A 164 -8.57 9.92 25.44
N THR A 165 -9.30 9.21 24.63
CA THR A 165 -10.69 8.86 24.87
C THR A 165 -10.84 7.82 25.98
N GLU A 166 -9.96 6.81 26.02
CA GLU A 166 -9.94 5.78 27.08
C GLU A 166 -9.46 6.34 28.42
N GLY A 167 -8.49 7.25 28.42
CA GLY A 167 -8.00 7.93 29.63
C GLY A 167 -9.05 8.78 30.36
N HIS A 168 -10.11 9.20 29.67
CA HIS A 168 -11.23 9.93 30.27
C HIS A 168 -12.31 9.00 30.84
N THR A 169 -12.32 7.71 30.45
CA THR A 169 -13.33 6.72 30.89
C THR A 169 -12.80 5.79 32.00
N SER A 170 -11.49 5.78 32.27
CA SER A 170 -10.88 4.83 33.23
C SER A 170 -10.57 5.49 34.57
N ASN A 171 -11.58 6.03 35.26
CA ASN A 171 -11.51 6.10 36.72
C ASN A 171 -12.14 4.88 37.40
N ASP A 172 -12.70 3.94 36.64
CA ASP A 172 -13.18 2.66 37.16
C ASP A 172 -12.92 1.55 36.17
N ILE A 173 -12.21 0.54 36.63
CA ILE A 173 -12.05 -0.85 36.15
C ILE A 173 -10.63 -1.27 35.81
N ASN A 174 -10.13 -2.12 36.67
CA ASN A 174 -8.94 -2.97 36.70
C ASN A 174 -8.33 -3.40 35.35
N PHE A 175 -7.01 -3.25 35.28
CA PHE A 175 -6.12 -3.89 34.32
C PHE A 175 -6.21 -5.42 34.42
N ALA A 176 -6.88 -6.04 33.47
CA ALA A 176 -6.66 -7.46 33.15
C ALA A 176 -6.66 -7.60 31.63
N GLY A 177 -5.49 -7.81 31.07
CA GLY A 177 -5.14 -8.48 29.82
C GLY A 177 -6.05 -8.31 28.62
N ARG A 178 -5.83 -7.26 27.78
CA ARG A 178 -6.43 -7.23 26.45
C ARG A 178 -5.33 -7.45 25.39
N LYS A 179 -5.27 -8.71 24.91
CA LYS A 179 -4.60 -9.04 23.65
C LYS A 179 -5.25 -8.22 22.53
N SER A 180 -4.44 -7.59 21.69
CA SER A 180 -4.83 -6.78 20.55
C SER A 180 -5.85 -7.51 19.66
N SER A 181 -7.08 -7.01 19.62
CA SER A 181 -8.23 -7.60 18.93
C SER A 181 -8.37 -7.06 17.50
N TRP A 182 -7.30 -7.17 16.69
CA TRP A 182 -7.35 -6.86 15.25
C TRP A 182 -7.85 -8.03 14.39
N MET A 183 -8.28 -9.13 15.02
CA MET A 183 -8.64 -10.38 14.35
C MET A 183 -10.14 -10.53 14.04
N ILE A 184 -10.92 -9.44 13.90
CA ILE A 184 -12.40 -9.52 13.81
C ILE A 184 -12.98 -9.10 12.45
N TYR A 185 -12.23 -9.09 11.36
CA TYR A 185 -12.85 -8.97 10.03
C TYR A 185 -12.31 -9.97 9.01
N LEU A 186 -12.05 -11.20 9.43
CA LEU A 186 -12.03 -12.33 8.49
C LEU A 186 -13.44 -12.96 8.48
N PRO A 187 -14.13 -13.03 7.33
CA PRO A 187 -15.40 -13.75 7.26
C PRO A 187 -15.19 -15.21 7.66
N ARG A 188 -16.12 -15.76 8.44
CA ARG A 188 -16.08 -17.11 9.03
C ARG A 188 -15.75 -18.25 8.04
N GLY A 189 -15.67 -17.99 6.74
CA GLY A 189 -15.26 -18.96 5.72
C GLY A 189 -13.75 -19.21 5.59
N ALA A 190 -12.88 -18.30 6.05
CA ALA A 190 -11.43 -18.47 5.89
C ALA A 190 -10.81 -19.47 6.89
N LEU A 191 -11.47 -19.71 8.02
CA LEU A 191 -11.01 -20.70 9.03
C LEU A 191 -11.25 -22.16 8.60
N LEU A 192 -12.12 -22.41 7.64
CA LEU A 192 -12.38 -23.78 7.14
C LEU A 192 -11.31 -24.24 6.13
N TRP A 193 -10.58 -23.30 5.52
CA TRP A 193 -9.53 -23.64 4.57
C TRP A 193 -8.21 -24.03 5.27
N SER A 194 -7.90 -23.43 6.39
CA SER A 194 -6.70 -23.76 7.18
C SER A 194 -6.76 -25.16 7.82
N LYS A 195 -7.95 -25.64 8.16
CA LYS A 195 -8.11 -27.00 8.73
C LYS A 195 -8.05 -28.15 7.71
N LYS A 196 -8.19 -27.85 6.41
CA LYS A 196 -8.16 -28.89 5.35
C LYS A 196 -6.74 -29.20 4.86
N VAL A 197 -5.78 -28.31 5.11
CA VAL A 197 -4.38 -28.54 4.68
C VAL A 197 -3.60 -29.40 5.67
N THR A 198 -4.00 -29.46 6.95
CA THR A 198 -3.32 -30.24 7.99
C THR A 198 -3.75 -31.70 8.08
N VAL A 199 -4.70 -32.17 7.25
CA VAL A 199 -5.21 -33.56 7.28
C VAL A 199 -4.67 -34.40 6.11
N LEU A 200 -3.82 -33.84 5.25
CA LEU A 200 -3.22 -34.60 4.11
C LEU A 200 -1.74 -34.98 4.33
N ASP A 201 -1.19 -34.76 5.53
CA ASP A 201 0.17 -35.19 5.89
C ASP A 201 0.15 -36.20 7.08
N ASN A 202 -0.67 -37.27 6.96
CA ASN A 202 -0.51 -38.49 7.72
C ASN A 202 -0.94 -39.68 6.88
#